data_9aa9645986908fa53b71a32ff44cc4c2
#
_entry.id   9aa9645986908fa53b71a32ff44cc4c2
#
_cell.length_a   1.000
_cell.length_b   1.000
_cell.length_c   1.000
_cell.angle_alpha   90.00
_cell.angle_beta   90.00
_cell.angle_gamma   90.00
#
_symmetry.space_group_name_H-M   'P 1'
#
loop_
_entity.id
_entity.type
_entity.pdbx_description
1 polymer ?
#
loop_
_entity_poly.entity_id
_entity_poly.type
_entity_poly.pdbx_seq_one_letter_code
_entity_poly.pdbx_strand_id
1 'polypeptide(L)'
;SPDKGSEIWFDDDNVTLLPVERRQVGMVFQSYALFPNMSVRANIGYGLKMQKLSKDEIETRVTEVLELCQLQKFSSRSIDALSGGQRQRVALARAIAPRPRMLLLDEPLSALDAALREILRDELAILLREFNITAIFVTHDQDEAMSLSDRIVVMRNAVVEQVGTPDEIYRRPSSVFV
;
A
#
# COMPACT_ATOMS: atom_id res chain seq x y z
N SER A 1 -5.67 -18.31 5.89
CA SER A 1 -4.52 -19.13 6.34
C SER A 1 -3.84 -19.70 5.13
N PRO A 2 -2.51 -19.79 5.10
CA PRO A 2 -1.82 -20.50 4.04
C PRO A 2 -2.25 -21.97 4.02
N ASP A 3 -2.16 -22.60 2.85
CA ASP A 3 -2.44 -24.02 2.69
C ASP A 3 -1.51 -24.88 3.57
N LYS A 4 -1.96 -26.10 3.91
CA LYS A 4 -1.17 -27.02 4.70
C LYS A 4 0.19 -27.25 4.04
N GLY A 5 1.29 -26.89 4.75
CA GLY A 5 2.67 -27.02 4.27
C GLY A 5 3.23 -25.77 3.57
N SER A 6 2.43 -24.70 3.41
CA SER A 6 2.94 -23.42 2.94
C SER A 6 3.58 -22.62 4.08
N GLU A 7 4.63 -21.89 3.79
CA GLU A 7 5.31 -21.01 4.74
C GLU A 7 5.38 -19.58 4.20
N ILE A 8 5.34 -18.61 5.11
CA ILE A 8 5.51 -17.20 4.82
C ILE A 8 6.74 -16.71 5.58
N TRP A 9 7.69 -16.18 4.82
CA TRP A 9 8.95 -15.67 5.35
C TRP A 9 9.11 -14.19 5.01
N PHE A 10 9.56 -13.40 5.97
CA PHE A 10 10.00 -12.02 5.78
C PHE A 10 11.49 -12.00 6.12
N ASP A 11 12.34 -11.92 5.11
CA ASP A 11 13.78 -12.17 5.21
C ASP A 11 14.03 -13.53 5.89
N ASP A 12 14.67 -13.56 7.07
CA ASP A 12 14.96 -14.77 7.84
C ASP A 12 13.87 -15.12 8.87
N ASP A 13 12.80 -14.33 8.97
CA ASP A 13 11.72 -14.52 9.94
C ASP A 13 10.57 -15.33 9.36
N ASN A 14 10.31 -16.52 9.91
CA ASN A 14 9.12 -17.29 9.60
C ASN A 14 7.90 -16.68 10.32
N VAL A 15 7.00 -16.03 9.56
CA VAL A 15 5.80 -15.37 10.07
C VAL A 15 4.52 -16.17 9.83
N THR A 16 4.62 -17.42 9.40
CA THR A 16 3.49 -18.28 9.02
C THR A 16 2.44 -18.38 10.11
N LEU A 17 2.85 -18.61 11.35
CA LEU A 17 1.97 -18.79 12.50
C LEU A 17 1.71 -17.49 13.28
N LEU A 18 2.36 -16.38 12.89
CA LEU A 18 2.12 -15.11 13.56
C LEU A 18 0.72 -14.57 13.21
N PRO A 19 -0.05 -14.07 14.18
CA PRO A 19 -1.25 -13.29 13.91
C PRO A 19 -0.94 -12.12 12.97
N VAL A 20 -1.87 -11.76 12.08
CA VAL A 20 -1.65 -10.75 11.03
C VAL A 20 -1.23 -9.39 11.60
N GLU A 21 -1.78 -8.99 12.73
CA GLU A 21 -1.46 -7.75 13.45
C GLU A 21 -0.02 -7.70 14.01
N ARG A 22 0.64 -8.84 14.13
CA ARG A 22 2.04 -8.94 14.57
C ARG A 22 3.04 -9.04 13.42
N ARG A 23 2.58 -9.21 12.19
CA ARG A 23 3.45 -9.31 11.01
C ARG A 23 4.00 -7.97 10.55
N GLN A 24 3.59 -6.86 11.15
CA GLN A 24 3.99 -5.51 10.76
C GLN A 24 3.77 -5.21 9.28
N VAL A 25 2.60 -5.58 8.78
CA VAL A 25 2.16 -5.33 7.41
C VAL A 25 1.16 -4.18 7.40
N GLY A 26 1.41 -3.19 6.57
CA GLY A 26 0.43 -2.16 6.22
C GLY A 26 -0.45 -2.65 5.06
N MET A 27 -1.72 -2.24 5.02
CA MET A 27 -2.61 -2.60 3.93
C MET A 27 -3.44 -1.41 3.49
N VAL A 28 -3.53 -1.22 2.18
CA VAL A 28 -4.45 -0.29 1.53
C VAL A 28 -5.41 -1.10 0.69
N PHE A 29 -6.70 -0.99 1.00
CA PHE A 29 -7.77 -1.65 0.28
C PHE A 29 -8.27 -0.80 -0.88
N GLN A 30 -8.89 -1.39 -1.87
CA GLN A 30 -9.54 -0.73 -3.00
C GLN A 30 -10.54 0.36 -2.56
N SER A 31 -11.30 0.12 -1.48
CA SER A 31 -12.23 1.09 -0.89
C SER A 31 -11.57 2.09 0.08
N TYR A 32 -10.22 2.05 0.19
CA TYR A 32 -9.42 2.81 1.16
C TYR A 32 -9.70 2.48 2.64
N ALA A 33 -10.88 1.97 2.99
CA ALA A 33 -11.30 1.57 4.33
C ALA A 33 -10.98 2.62 5.42
N LEU A 34 -11.15 3.91 5.10
CA LEU A 34 -10.91 5.02 6.04
C LEU A 34 -12.03 5.09 7.08
N PHE A 35 -11.68 5.55 8.27
CA PHE A 35 -12.65 5.75 9.35
C PHE A 35 -13.42 7.07 9.13
N PRO A 36 -14.71 7.04 8.74
CA PRO A 36 -15.44 8.25 8.33
C PRO A 36 -15.65 9.24 9.47
N ASN A 37 -15.78 8.75 10.69
CA ASN A 37 -16.02 9.58 11.89
C ASN A 37 -14.72 10.18 12.48
N MET A 38 -13.61 10.07 11.78
CA MET A 38 -12.31 10.56 12.21
C MET A 38 -11.76 11.59 11.22
N SER A 39 -11.02 12.58 11.74
CA SER A 39 -10.24 13.49 10.90
C SER A 39 -9.11 12.75 10.17
N VAL A 40 -8.50 13.40 9.16
CA VAL A 40 -7.29 12.91 8.49
C VAL A 40 -6.20 12.56 9.50
N ARG A 41 -5.87 13.49 10.40
CA ARG A 41 -4.87 13.28 11.48
C ARG A 41 -5.21 12.07 12.35
N ALA A 42 -6.46 11.92 12.73
CA ALA A 42 -6.90 10.81 13.57
C ALA A 42 -6.84 9.46 12.85
N ASN A 43 -7.16 9.42 11.55
CA ASN A 43 -6.99 8.23 10.71
C ASN A 43 -5.52 7.79 10.67
N ILE A 44 -4.59 8.72 10.38
CA ILE A 44 -3.16 8.44 10.30
C ILE A 44 -2.62 7.95 11.66
N GLY A 45 -3.00 8.60 12.74
CA GLY A 45 -2.54 8.26 14.09
C GLY A 45 -3.16 7.00 14.69
N TYR A 46 -4.16 6.40 14.05
CA TYR A 46 -4.89 5.28 14.63
C TYR A 46 -3.99 4.06 14.94
N GLY A 47 -3.21 3.62 13.95
CA GLY A 47 -2.29 2.49 14.10
C GLY A 47 -1.22 2.72 15.18
N LEU A 48 -0.72 3.95 15.29
CA LEU A 48 0.27 4.34 16.29
C LEU A 48 -0.30 4.24 17.73
N LYS A 49 -1.58 4.60 17.89
CA LYS A 49 -2.28 4.41 19.20
C LYS A 49 -2.39 2.94 19.58
N MET A 50 -2.63 2.07 18.59
CA MET A 50 -2.70 0.61 18.83
C MET A 50 -1.34 0.04 19.22
N GLN A 51 -0.24 0.63 18.72
CA GLN A 51 1.14 0.31 19.16
C GLN A 51 1.49 0.85 20.55
N LYS A 52 0.56 1.58 21.21
CA LYS A 52 0.73 2.16 22.55
C LYS A 52 1.88 3.15 22.66
N LEU A 53 2.21 3.85 21.58
CA LEU A 53 3.18 4.95 21.60
C LEU A 53 2.68 6.10 22.46
N SER A 54 3.60 6.90 22.98
CA SER A 54 3.29 8.13 23.71
C SER A 54 2.61 9.17 22.81
N LYS A 55 1.93 10.13 23.42
CA LYS A 55 1.27 11.21 22.67
C LYS A 55 2.24 12.01 21.82
N ASP A 56 3.43 12.29 22.34
CA ASP A 56 4.46 13.09 21.66
C ASP A 56 5.05 12.33 20.45
N GLU A 57 5.30 11.02 20.60
CA GLU A 57 5.74 10.17 19.49
C GLU A 57 4.68 10.09 18.38
N ILE A 58 3.39 9.93 18.76
CA ILE A 58 2.28 9.90 17.80
C ILE A 58 2.20 11.24 17.05
N GLU A 59 2.25 12.36 17.78
CA GLU A 59 2.13 13.71 17.20
C GLU A 59 3.27 13.98 16.23
N THR A 60 4.50 13.67 16.61
CA THR A 60 5.70 13.81 15.77
C THR A 60 5.56 12.97 14.50
N ARG A 61 5.23 11.69 14.64
CA ARG A 61 5.11 10.77 13.49
C ARG A 61 3.96 11.13 12.56
N VAL A 62 2.81 11.52 13.11
CA VAL A 62 1.66 11.96 12.30
C VAL A 62 1.99 13.24 11.53
N THR A 63 2.71 14.19 12.13
CA THR A 63 3.12 15.42 11.44
C THR A 63 4.10 15.12 10.31
N GLU A 64 5.11 14.30 10.55
CA GLU A 64 6.05 13.81 9.53
C GLU A 64 5.33 13.18 8.33
N VAL A 65 4.39 12.27 8.59
CA VAL A 65 3.64 11.57 7.54
C VAL A 65 2.68 12.50 6.79
N LEU A 66 2.06 13.45 7.48
CA LEU A 66 1.22 14.48 6.85
C LEU A 66 2.05 15.33 5.86
N GLU A 67 3.28 15.67 6.20
CA GLU A 67 4.19 16.43 5.33
C GLU A 67 4.58 15.62 4.10
N LEU A 68 5.04 14.40 4.30
CA LEU A 68 5.45 13.50 3.22
C LEU A 68 4.32 13.21 2.22
N CYS A 69 3.09 13.04 2.71
CA CYS A 69 1.92 12.81 1.87
C CYS A 69 1.22 14.11 1.39
N GLN A 70 1.78 15.30 1.69
CA GLN A 70 1.22 16.60 1.31
C GLN A 70 -0.22 16.83 1.83
N LEU A 71 -0.49 16.36 3.06
CA LEU A 71 -1.82 16.39 3.68
C LEU A 71 -1.97 17.43 4.81
N GLN A 72 -0.96 18.27 5.07
CA GLN A 72 -0.96 19.22 6.20
C GLN A 72 -2.22 20.09 6.24
N LYS A 73 -2.61 20.65 5.08
CA LYS A 73 -3.77 21.53 4.93
C LYS A 73 -5.12 20.83 5.18
N PHE A 74 -5.11 19.52 5.18
CA PHE A 74 -6.31 18.69 5.33
C PHE A 74 -6.36 17.97 6.70
N SER A 75 -5.35 18.14 7.55
CA SER A 75 -5.15 17.35 8.78
C SER A 75 -6.37 17.30 9.70
N SER A 76 -7.12 18.39 9.82
CA SER A 76 -8.33 18.49 10.66
C SER A 76 -9.63 18.18 9.91
N ARG A 77 -9.58 17.96 8.58
CA ARG A 77 -10.80 17.72 7.80
C ARG A 77 -11.37 16.32 8.05
N SER A 78 -12.69 16.21 7.87
CA SER A 78 -13.40 14.95 7.75
C SER A 78 -13.02 14.25 6.43
N ILE A 79 -13.03 12.93 6.43
CA ILE A 79 -12.76 12.11 5.24
C ILE A 79 -13.76 12.39 4.11
N ASP A 80 -15.02 12.64 4.44
CA ASP A 80 -16.08 12.89 3.46
C ASP A 80 -15.87 14.19 2.67
N ALA A 81 -15.11 15.14 3.24
CA ALA A 81 -14.78 16.42 2.60
C ALA A 81 -13.56 16.34 1.66
N LEU A 82 -13.04 15.13 1.38
CA LEU A 82 -11.86 14.90 0.56
C LEU A 82 -12.22 14.37 -0.84
N SER A 83 -11.38 14.73 -1.84
CA SER A 83 -11.44 14.10 -3.17
C SER A 83 -10.98 12.63 -3.10
N GLY A 84 -11.23 11.86 -4.17
CA GLY A 84 -10.77 10.47 -4.29
C GLY A 84 -9.26 10.32 -4.07
N GLY A 85 -8.46 11.12 -4.76
CA GLY A 85 -7.00 11.10 -4.61
C GLY A 85 -6.52 11.54 -3.21
N GLN A 86 -7.21 12.50 -2.57
CA GLN A 86 -6.90 12.88 -1.19
C GLN A 86 -7.21 11.73 -0.22
N ARG A 87 -8.33 11.02 -0.39
CA ARG A 87 -8.64 9.83 0.41
C ARG A 87 -7.63 8.73 0.23
N GLN A 88 -7.16 8.48 -0.98
CA GLN A 88 -6.10 7.53 -1.26
C GLN A 88 -4.80 7.89 -0.53
N ARG A 89 -4.34 9.14 -0.62
CA ARG A 89 -3.15 9.61 0.12
C ARG A 89 -3.31 9.44 1.64
N VAL A 90 -4.52 9.67 2.19
CA VAL A 90 -4.79 9.41 3.62
C VAL A 90 -4.70 7.92 3.95
N ALA A 91 -5.21 7.04 3.08
CA ALA A 91 -5.11 5.59 3.28
C ALA A 91 -3.65 5.11 3.26
N LEU A 92 -2.86 5.61 2.30
CA LEU A 92 -1.43 5.35 2.24
C LEU A 92 -0.71 5.88 3.48
N ALA A 93 -0.94 7.15 3.84
CA ALA A 93 -0.38 7.78 5.04
C ALA A 93 -0.67 6.97 6.32
N ARG A 94 -1.92 6.49 6.47
CA ARG A 94 -2.32 5.63 7.59
C ARG A 94 -1.58 4.29 7.59
N ALA A 95 -1.37 3.69 6.42
CA ALA A 95 -0.70 2.41 6.29
C ALA A 95 0.81 2.49 6.57
N ILE A 96 1.48 3.60 6.20
CA ILE A 96 2.92 3.79 6.41
C ILE A 96 3.28 4.41 7.77
N ALA A 97 2.34 5.08 8.45
CA ALA A 97 2.60 5.72 9.75
C ALA A 97 3.21 4.76 10.77
N PRO A 98 2.73 3.51 10.92
CA PRO A 98 3.29 2.53 11.85
C PRO A 98 4.68 1.97 11.46
N ARG A 99 5.29 2.42 10.36
CA ARG A 99 6.55 1.90 9.80
C ARG A 99 6.50 0.40 9.55
N PRO A 100 5.62 -0.07 8.67
CA PRO A 100 5.49 -1.48 8.37
C PRO A 100 6.74 -2.02 7.65
N ARG A 101 7.01 -3.32 7.78
CA ARG A 101 8.04 -4.04 7.00
C ARG A 101 7.64 -4.20 5.54
N MET A 102 6.33 -4.24 5.27
CA MET A 102 5.76 -4.45 3.93
C MET A 102 4.42 -3.74 3.80
N LEU A 103 4.12 -3.24 2.61
CA LEU A 103 2.81 -2.74 2.21
C LEU A 103 2.12 -3.70 1.25
N LEU A 104 0.86 -3.99 1.52
CA LEU A 104 -0.04 -4.66 0.56
C LEU A 104 -0.99 -3.60 0.00
N LEU A 105 -1.00 -3.45 -1.31
CA LEU A 105 -1.82 -2.47 -2.03
C LEU A 105 -2.78 -3.24 -2.95
N ASP A 106 -4.04 -3.30 -2.56
CA ASP A 106 -5.07 -4.07 -3.27
C ASP A 106 -5.88 -3.12 -4.17
N GLU A 107 -5.56 -3.11 -5.46
CA GLU A 107 -6.14 -2.26 -6.50
C GLU A 107 -6.27 -0.77 -6.07
N PRO A 108 -5.23 -0.13 -5.54
CA PRO A 108 -5.36 1.17 -4.88
C PRO A 108 -5.74 2.31 -5.82
N LEU A 109 -5.60 2.13 -7.15
CA LEU A 109 -5.87 3.15 -8.16
C LEU A 109 -7.14 2.88 -8.98
N SER A 110 -7.79 1.72 -8.82
CA SER A 110 -8.90 1.26 -9.67
C SER A 110 -10.15 2.15 -9.62
N ALA A 111 -10.39 2.84 -8.51
CA ALA A 111 -11.57 3.69 -8.31
C ALA A 111 -11.40 5.12 -8.88
N LEU A 112 -10.31 5.40 -9.60
CA LEU A 112 -9.96 6.73 -10.11
C LEU A 112 -10.20 6.84 -11.61
N ASP A 113 -10.48 8.06 -12.07
CA ASP A 113 -10.44 8.37 -13.50
C ASP A 113 -9.01 8.29 -14.07
N ALA A 114 -8.88 8.13 -15.39
CA ALA A 114 -7.60 7.86 -16.04
C ALA A 114 -6.53 8.93 -15.78
N ALA A 115 -6.90 10.22 -15.84
CA ALA A 115 -5.95 11.32 -15.68
C ALA A 115 -5.43 11.40 -14.24
N LEU A 116 -6.31 11.24 -13.26
CA LEU A 116 -5.93 11.24 -11.84
C LEU A 116 -5.13 9.99 -11.48
N ARG A 117 -5.45 8.84 -12.08
CA ARG A 117 -4.73 7.58 -11.89
C ARG A 117 -3.27 7.70 -12.30
N GLU A 118 -2.98 8.29 -13.47
CA GLU A 118 -1.62 8.49 -13.95
C GLU A 118 -0.79 9.35 -12.99
N ILE A 119 -1.33 10.48 -12.54
CA ILE A 119 -0.66 11.36 -11.58
C ILE A 119 -0.37 10.63 -10.26
N LEU A 120 -1.37 9.94 -9.72
CA LEU A 120 -1.24 9.27 -8.43
C LEU A 120 -0.38 8.01 -8.48
N ARG A 121 -0.29 7.35 -9.65
CA ARG A 121 0.66 6.26 -9.88
C ARG A 121 2.09 6.75 -9.71
N ASP A 122 2.45 7.85 -10.35
CA ASP A 122 3.80 8.41 -10.28
C ASP A 122 4.13 8.90 -8.86
N GLU A 123 3.18 9.56 -8.19
CA GLU A 123 3.34 9.96 -6.77
C GLU A 123 3.53 8.74 -5.85
N LEU A 124 2.77 7.67 -6.06
CA LEU A 124 2.90 6.43 -5.29
C LEU A 124 4.29 5.81 -5.47
N ALA A 125 4.80 5.77 -6.71
CA ALA A 125 6.14 5.27 -7.00
C ALA A 125 7.22 6.06 -6.24
N ILE A 126 7.12 7.39 -6.23
CA ILE A 126 8.05 8.26 -5.50
C ILE A 126 7.98 7.97 -4.00
N LEU A 127 6.78 7.94 -3.42
CA LEU A 127 6.59 7.69 -1.99
C LEU A 127 7.14 6.33 -1.56
N LEU A 128 6.87 5.25 -2.30
CA LEU A 128 7.38 3.91 -1.97
C LEU A 128 8.92 3.87 -1.97
N ARG A 129 9.56 4.57 -2.92
CA ARG A 129 11.03 4.68 -2.98
C ARG A 129 11.59 5.51 -1.83
N GLU A 130 11.00 6.68 -1.54
CA GLU A 130 11.44 7.55 -0.44
C GLU A 130 11.39 6.86 0.92
N PHE A 131 10.35 6.05 1.14
CA PHE A 131 10.21 5.26 2.38
C PHE A 131 11.03 3.99 2.40
N ASN A 132 11.64 3.59 1.27
CA ASN A 132 12.34 2.31 1.11
C ASN A 132 11.52 1.12 1.63
N ILE A 133 10.21 1.09 1.28
CA ILE A 133 9.27 0.07 1.75
C ILE A 133 9.08 -0.98 0.66
N THR A 134 9.22 -2.24 1.02
CA THR A 134 8.81 -3.35 0.16
C THR A 134 7.30 -3.33 0.01
N ALA A 135 6.81 -3.30 -1.24
CA ALA A 135 5.37 -3.29 -1.53
C ALA A 135 4.98 -4.46 -2.43
N ILE A 136 3.83 -5.06 -2.13
CA ILE A 136 3.13 -5.96 -3.06
C ILE A 136 1.91 -5.20 -3.57
N PHE A 137 1.88 -4.99 -4.87
CA PHE A 137 0.84 -4.25 -5.57
C PHE A 137 -0.02 -5.23 -6.38
N VAL A 138 -1.31 -5.30 -6.09
CA VAL A 138 -2.26 -6.08 -6.87
C VAL A 138 -3.02 -5.16 -7.81
N THR A 139 -2.97 -5.45 -9.10
CA THR A 139 -3.66 -4.68 -10.13
C THR A 139 -4.08 -5.58 -11.28
N HIS A 140 -5.10 -5.18 -12.00
CA HIS A 140 -5.46 -5.73 -13.30
C HIS A 140 -5.05 -4.82 -14.47
N ASP A 141 -4.42 -3.69 -14.17
CA ASP A 141 -3.91 -2.72 -15.15
C ASP A 141 -2.44 -3.03 -15.46
N GLN A 142 -2.16 -3.27 -16.77
CA GLN A 142 -0.81 -3.63 -17.22
C GLN A 142 0.15 -2.45 -17.13
N ASP A 143 -0.31 -1.23 -17.38
CA ASP A 143 0.53 -0.03 -17.32
C ASP A 143 0.97 0.25 -15.88
N GLU A 144 0.09 0.03 -14.91
CA GLU A 144 0.45 0.10 -13.49
C GLU A 144 1.50 -0.95 -13.14
N ALA A 145 1.28 -2.22 -13.51
CA ALA A 145 2.23 -3.29 -13.22
C ALA A 145 3.60 -3.02 -13.84
N MET A 146 3.66 -2.59 -15.10
CA MET A 146 4.90 -2.33 -15.82
C MET A 146 5.68 -1.13 -15.31
N SER A 147 4.97 -0.09 -14.84
CA SER A 147 5.61 1.18 -14.43
C SER A 147 6.03 1.22 -12.96
N LEU A 148 5.31 0.50 -12.08
CA LEU A 148 5.52 0.57 -10.62
C LEU A 148 6.43 -0.51 -10.07
N SER A 149 6.53 -1.68 -10.73
CA SER A 149 7.15 -2.85 -10.13
C SER A 149 8.57 -3.12 -10.60
N ASP A 150 9.40 -3.58 -9.67
CA ASP A 150 10.70 -4.17 -9.98
C ASP A 150 10.54 -5.60 -10.50
N ARG A 151 9.50 -6.31 -10.04
CA ARG A 151 9.14 -7.67 -10.46
C ARG A 151 7.62 -7.82 -10.57
N ILE A 152 7.18 -8.55 -11.58
CA ILE A 152 5.77 -8.86 -11.85
C ILE A 152 5.54 -10.36 -11.67
N VAL A 153 4.44 -10.69 -11.00
CA VAL A 153 3.89 -12.05 -10.91
C VAL A 153 2.60 -12.09 -11.71
N VAL A 154 2.61 -12.78 -12.85
CA VAL A 154 1.40 -12.99 -13.65
C VAL A 154 0.68 -14.22 -13.14
N MET A 155 -0.60 -14.07 -12.82
CA MET A 155 -1.43 -15.15 -12.26
C MET A 155 -2.65 -15.41 -13.13
N ARG A 156 -3.02 -16.70 -13.23
CA ARG A 156 -4.25 -17.15 -13.89
C ARG A 156 -4.88 -18.28 -13.10
N ASN A 157 -6.15 -18.19 -12.80
CA ASN A 157 -6.89 -19.23 -12.04
C ASN A 157 -6.17 -19.64 -10.74
N ALA A 158 -5.68 -18.65 -9.97
CA ALA A 158 -4.90 -18.84 -8.74
C ALA A 158 -3.56 -19.60 -8.91
N VAL A 159 -3.07 -19.76 -10.13
CA VAL A 159 -1.77 -20.36 -10.44
C VAL A 159 -0.83 -19.28 -10.98
N VAL A 160 0.44 -19.33 -10.57
CA VAL A 160 1.49 -18.45 -11.11
C VAL A 160 1.89 -18.95 -12.50
N GLU A 161 1.71 -18.11 -13.51
CA GLU A 161 2.09 -18.39 -14.91
C GLU A 161 3.53 -17.97 -15.21
N GLN A 162 3.92 -16.79 -14.72
CA GLN A 162 5.28 -16.26 -14.91
C GLN A 162 5.64 -15.29 -13.79
N VAL A 163 6.94 -15.26 -13.46
CA VAL A 163 7.55 -14.25 -12.59
C VAL A 163 8.75 -13.68 -13.30
N GLY A 164 8.86 -12.35 -13.41
CA GLY A 164 9.98 -11.69 -14.08
C GLY A 164 10.00 -10.19 -13.85
N THR A 165 11.00 -9.52 -14.39
CA THR A 165 11.01 -8.06 -14.51
C THR A 165 9.99 -7.60 -15.57
N PRO A 166 9.56 -6.33 -15.57
CA PRO A 166 8.69 -5.79 -16.62
C PRO A 166 9.20 -6.09 -18.04
N ASP A 167 10.50 -5.92 -18.29
CA ASP A 167 11.11 -6.21 -19.60
C ASP A 167 11.03 -7.71 -19.97
N GLU A 168 11.25 -8.61 -19.03
CA GLU A 168 11.13 -10.05 -19.25
C GLU A 168 9.69 -10.47 -19.55
N ILE A 169 8.71 -9.95 -18.79
CA ILE A 169 7.28 -10.22 -19.01
C ILE A 169 6.84 -9.74 -20.38
N TYR A 170 7.24 -8.53 -20.78
CA TYR A 170 6.86 -7.94 -22.07
C TYR A 170 7.54 -8.61 -23.26
N ARG A 171 8.86 -8.86 -23.21
CA ARG A 171 9.64 -9.34 -24.35
C ARG A 171 9.73 -10.85 -24.45
N ARG A 172 9.55 -11.57 -23.36
CA ARG A 172 9.71 -13.02 -23.28
C ARG A 172 8.57 -13.68 -22.52
N PRO A 173 7.31 -13.48 -22.98
CA PRO A 173 6.16 -14.11 -22.33
C PRO A 173 6.27 -15.64 -22.41
N SER A 174 5.98 -16.33 -21.31
CA SER A 174 6.02 -17.80 -21.24
C SER A 174 4.85 -18.46 -21.96
N SER A 175 3.77 -17.71 -22.24
CA SER A 175 2.58 -18.18 -22.94
C SER A 175 1.87 -17.04 -23.64
N VAL A 176 0.89 -17.38 -24.48
CA VAL A 176 0.01 -16.40 -25.16
C VAL A 176 -0.84 -15.61 -24.15
N PHE A 177 -1.06 -16.14 -22.95
CA PHE A 177 -1.83 -15.47 -21.90
C PHE A 177 -1.03 -14.34 -21.26
N VAL A 178 0.27 -14.55 -20.99
CA VAL A 178 1.17 -13.54 -20.44
C VAL A 178 1.43 -12.45 -21.44
#